data_27c3ff313158bb8cef8b410734702a9e
#
_entry.id   27c3ff313158bb8cef8b410734702a9e
#
_cell.length_a   1.000
_cell.length_b   1.000
_cell.length_c   1.000
_cell.angle_alpha   90.00
_cell.angle_beta   90.00
_cell.angle_gamma   90.00
#
_symmetry.space_group_name_H-M   'P 1'
#
loop_
_entity.id
_entity.type
_entity.pdbx_description
1 polymer ?
#
loop_
_entity_poly.entity_id
_entity_poly.type
_entity_poly.pdbx_seq_one_letter_code
_entity_poly.pdbx_strand_id
1 'polypeptide(L)'
;RGMVIWQPKGPFSAGADLAGALGALKEGRIDDFTSMVATFQAASQRIKYSLVPVVAAVRGLALGGGCEFQMHSARTVAHLESYIGLVEAGVGLLPAGGGLKEFAGRASAKAKNGDVFAELKPLFEAVAMGKVS
;
A
#
# COMPACT_ATOMS: atom_id res chain seq x y z
N ARG A 1 13.53 -18.24 11.16
CA ARG A 1 12.47 -18.46 10.16
C ARG A 1 11.87 -17.10 9.79
N GLY A 2 11.40 -16.94 8.54
CA GLY A 2 10.77 -15.73 8.01
C GLY A 2 9.99 -16.05 6.76
N MET A 3 9.34 -15.03 6.19
CA MET A 3 8.58 -15.13 4.95
C MET A 3 9.09 -14.09 3.96
N VAL A 4 9.14 -14.44 2.68
CA VAL A 4 9.43 -13.49 1.60
C VAL A 4 8.21 -13.42 0.69
N ILE A 5 7.75 -12.20 0.43
CA ILE A 5 6.72 -11.90 -0.58
C ILE A 5 7.45 -11.42 -1.82
N TRP A 6 7.27 -12.12 -2.93
CA TRP A 6 7.90 -11.78 -4.21
C TRP A 6 7.10 -12.29 -5.39
N GLN A 7 7.38 -11.75 -6.56
CA GLN A 7 6.77 -12.18 -7.82
C GLN A 7 7.87 -12.68 -8.79
N PRO A 8 7.84 -13.97 -9.20
CA PRO A 8 8.89 -14.55 -10.07
C PRO A 8 8.86 -14.01 -11.49
N LYS A 9 7.67 -13.65 -11.99
CA LYS A 9 7.48 -13.16 -13.36
C LYS A 9 6.68 -11.86 -13.34
N GLY A 10 7.17 -10.83 -14.03
CA GLY A 10 6.52 -9.53 -14.09
C GLY A 10 6.77 -8.63 -12.89
N PRO A 11 6.00 -7.54 -12.74
CA PRO A 11 6.11 -6.59 -11.64
C PRO A 11 5.62 -7.20 -10.32
N PHE A 12 6.07 -6.63 -9.20
CA PHE A 12 5.62 -7.05 -7.86
C PHE A 12 4.09 -6.94 -7.72
N SER A 13 3.52 -5.82 -8.12
CA SER A 13 2.08 -5.61 -8.21
C SER A 13 1.75 -4.36 -9.03
N ALA A 14 0.86 -4.48 -10.00
CA ALA A 14 0.34 -3.34 -10.77
C ALA A 14 -0.89 -2.66 -10.12
N GLY A 15 -1.28 -3.07 -8.91
CA GLY A 15 -2.46 -2.59 -8.20
C GLY A 15 -3.67 -3.53 -8.30
N ALA A 16 -4.84 -3.03 -7.93
CA ALA A 16 -6.10 -3.79 -7.95
C ALA A 16 -6.71 -3.86 -9.36
N ASP A 17 -7.54 -4.88 -9.59
CA ASP A 17 -8.41 -4.93 -10.76
C ASP A 17 -9.56 -3.90 -10.63
N LEU A 18 -9.29 -2.70 -11.14
CA LEU A 18 -10.25 -1.60 -11.11
C LEU A 18 -11.48 -1.86 -11.98
N ALA A 19 -11.35 -2.62 -13.06
CA ALA A 19 -12.48 -2.93 -13.95
C ALA A 19 -13.50 -3.82 -13.24
N GLY A 20 -13.03 -4.87 -12.56
CA GLY A 20 -13.86 -5.74 -11.74
C GLY A 20 -14.52 -4.99 -10.57
N ALA A 21 -13.75 -4.16 -9.86
CA ALA A 21 -14.24 -3.37 -8.74
C ALA A 21 -15.33 -2.36 -9.17
N LEU A 22 -15.10 -1.62 -10.26
CA LEU A 22 -16.09 -0.68 -10.81
C LEU A 22 -17.34 -1.40 -11.34
N GLY A 23 -17.19 -2.58 -11.93
CA GLY A 23 -18.31 -3.43 -12.35
C GLY A 23 -19.21 -3.79 -11.17
N ALA A 24 -18.64 -4.27 -10.08
CA ALA A 24 -19.38 -4.60 -8.86
C ALA A 24 -20.13 -3.37 -8.29
N LEU A 25 -19.49 -2.21 -8.25
CA LEU A 25 -20.13 -0.97 -7.77
C LEU A 25 -21.28 -0.52 -8.67
N LYS A 26 -21.14 -0.60 -10.00
CA LYS A 26 -22.22 -0.26 -10.95
C LYS A 26 -23.42 -1.18 -10.84
N GLU A 27 -23.22 -2.44 -10.46
CA GLU A 27 -24.25 -3.42 -10.20
C GLU A 27 -24.87 -3.31 -8.79
N GLY A 28 -24.46 -2.33 -8.00
CA GLY A 28 -24.94 -2.12 -6.63
C GLY A 28 -24.40 -3.13 -5.61
N ARG A 29 -23.38 -3.93 -5.96
CA ARG A 29 -22.74 -4.93 -5.09
C ARG A 29 -21.73 -4.29 -4.13
N ILE A 30 -22.20 -3.34 -3.32
CA ILE A 30 -21.37 -2.57 -2.38
C ILE A 30 -20.76 -3.48 -1.30
N ASP A 31 -21.51 -4.49 -0.86
CA ASP A 31 -21.05 -5.43 0.17
C ASP A 31 -19.86 -6.28 -0.32
N ASP A 32 -19.84 -6.66 -1.59
CA ASP A 32 -18.72 -7.39 -2.19
C ASP A 32 -17.46 -6.52 -2.20
N PHE A 33 -17.60 -5.26 -2.58
CA PHE A 33 -16.50 -4.30 -2.57
C PHE A 33 -15.97 -4.06 -1.14
N THR A 34 -16.87 -3.86 -0.18
CA THR A 34 -16.53 -3.69 1.24
C THR A 34 -15.79 -4.91 1.79
N SER A 35 -16.27 -6.12 1.47
CA SER A 35 -15.66 -7.38 1.88
C SER A 35 -14.26 -7.55 1.28
N MET A 36 -14.07 -7.18 0.01
CA MET A 36 -12.77 -7.20 -0.65
C MET A 36 -11.77 -6.28 0.05
N VAL A 37 -12.17 -5.04 0.35
CA VAL A 37 -11.33 -4.07 1.07
C VAL A 37 -10.98 -4.57 2.47
N ALA A 38 -11.96 -5.09 3.20
CA ALA A 38 -11.74 -5.64 4.55
C ALA A 38 -10.77 -6.82 4.54
N THR A 39 -10.89 -7.72 3.57
CA THR A 39 -9.99 -8.86 3.38
C THR A 39 -8.56 -8.39 3.10
N PHE A 40 -8.41 -7.38 2.26
CA PHE A 40 -7.11 -6.79 1.93
C PHE A 40 -6.47 -6.12 3.17
N GLN A 41 -7.25 -5.35 3.93
CA GLN A 41 -6.81 -4.75 5.19
C GLN A 41 -6.37 -5.80 6.21
N ALA A 42 -7.14 -6.87 6.35
CA ALA A 42 -6.79 -7.99 7.23
C ALA A 42 -5.46 -8.65 6.82
N ALA A 43 -5.23 -8.84 5.52
CA ALA A 43 -3.97 -9.36 5.01
C ALA A 43 -2.79 -8.43 5.33
N SER A 44 -2.95 -7.12 5.12
CA SER A 44 -1.94 -6.11 5.47
C SER A 44 -1.58 -6.15 6.96
N GLN A 45 -2.59 -6.24 7.83
CA GLN A 45 -2.38 -6.36 9.28
C GLN A 45 -1.65 -7.66 9.65
N ARG A 46 -1.99 -8.78 9.01
CA ARG A 46 -1.30 -10.07 9.25
C ARG A 46 0.17 -10.04 8.84
N ILE A 47 0.51 -9.30 7.77
CA ILE A 47 1.90 -9.06 7.39
C ILE A 47 2.61 -8.26 8.49
N LYS A 48 2.02 -7.14 8.92
CA LYS A 48 2.62 -6.23 9.89
C LYS A 48 2.85 -6.88 11.27
N TYR A 49 1.89 -7.63 11.74
CA TYR A 49 1.91 -8.26 13.06
C TYR A 49 2.25 -9.76 13.00
N SER A 50 2.92 -10.19 11.93
CA SER A 50 3.40 -11.55 11.80
C SER A 50 4.39 -11.90 12.90
N LEU A 51 4.29 -13.12 13.45
CA LEU A 51 5.23 -13.66 14.45
C LEU A 51 6.63 -13.93 13.88
N VAL A 52 6.79 -13.88 12.56
CA VAL A 52 8.07 -14.03 11.87
C VAL A 52 8.30 -12.82 10.96
N PRO A 53 9.56 -12.41 10.71
CA PRO A 53 9.83 -11.32 9.78
C PRO A 53 9.26 -11.60 8.40
N VAL A 54 8.54 -10.65 7.85
CA VAL A 54 8.06 -10.67 6.46
C VAL A 54 8.88 -9.66 5.67
N VAL A 55 9.50 -10.09 4.58
CA VAL A 55 10.30 -9.25 3.69
C VAL A 55 9.63 -9.16 2.33
N ALA A 56 9.40 -7.95 1.84
CA ALA A 56 8.94 -7.73 0.47
C ALA A 56 10.15 -7.59 -0.46
N ALA A 57 10.27 -8.47 -1.46
CA ALA A 57 11.26 -8.37 -2.52
C ALA A 57 10.60 -7.77 -3.77
N VAL A 58 10.78 -6.47 -3.96
CA VAL A 58 10.09 -5.67 -4.97
C VAL A 58 10.92 -5.56 -6.25
N ARG A 59 10.29 -5.77 -7.41
CA ARG A 59 10.84 -5.51 -8.73
C ARG A 59 9.77 -4.90 -9.62
N GLY A 60 10.15 -3.89 -10.40
CA GLY A 60 9.24 -3.16 -11.29
C GLY A 60 8.17 -2.42 -10.49
N LEU A 61 6.91 -2.55 -10.87
CA LEU A 61 5.82 -1.82 -10.22
C LEU A 61 5.43 -2.44 -8.87
N ALA A 62 5.20 -1.59 -7.88
CA ALA A 62 4.52 -1.92 -6.62
C ALA A 62 3.54 -0.78 -6.31
N LEU A 63 2.42 -0.77 -7.03
CA LEU A 63 1.45 0.33 -7.02
C LEU A 63 0.26 0.02 -6.14
N GLY A 64 -0.33 1.06 -5.53
CA GLY A 64 -1.53 0.95 -4.73
C GLY A 64 -1.40 -0.12 -3.63
N GLY A 65 -2.26 -1.13 -3.65
CA GLY A 65 -2.20 -2.24 -2.71
C GLY A 65 -0.86 -2.98 -2.65
N GLY A 66 -0.11 -3.04 -3.76
CA GLY A 66 1.26 -3.59 -3.76
C GLY A 66 2.22 -2.72 -2.95
N CYS A 67 2.09 -1.40 -3.04
CA CYS A 67 2.81 -0.46 -2.18
C CYS A 67 2.41 -0.66 -0.71
N GLU A 68 1.13 -0.84 -0.42
CA GLU A 68 0.64 -1.07 0.95
C GLU A 68 1.19 -2.36 1.55
N PHE A 69 1.27 -3.46 0.81
CA PHE A 69 1.87 -4.71 1.30
C PHE A 69 3.34 -4.55 1.65
N GLN A 70 4.14 -3.88 0.81
CA GLN A 70 5.54 -3.63 1.15
C GLN A 70 5.68 -2.68 2.35
N MET A 71 4.78 -1.69 2.51
CA MET A 71 4.77 -0.78 3.67
C MET A 71 4.52 -1.51 4.99
N HIS A 72 3.73 -2.58 4.98
CA HIS A 72 3.44 -3.41 6.16
C HIS A 72 4.50 -4.50 6.42
N SER A 73 5.41 -4.72 5.48
CA SER A 73 6.50 -5.69 5.65
C SER A 73 7.56 -5.17 6.63
N ALA A 74 8.22 -6.09 7.33
CA ALA A 74 9.30 -5.76 8.27
C ALA A 74 10.50 -5.12 7.54
N ARG A 75 10.73 -5.49 6.28
CA ARG A 75 11.74 -4.93 5.39
C ARG A 75 11.27 -4.99 3.94
N THR A 76 11.71 -4.03 3.16
CA THR A 76 11.60 -4.05 1.69
C THR A 76 12.99 -4.08 1.09
N VAL A 77 13.20 -4.99 0.14
CA VAL A 77 14.37 -5.05 -0.73
C VAL A 77 13.86 -4.75 -2.13
N ALA A 78 14.22 -3.62 -2.69
CA ALA A 78 13.75 -3.18 -3.98
C ALA A 78 14.88 -3.23 -5.03
N HIS A 79 14.54 -3.67 -6.24
CA HIS A 79 15.40 -3.53 -7.41
C HIS A 79 15.55 -2.05 -7.77
N LEU A 80 16.67 -1.66 -8.37
CA LEU A 80 16.98 -0.27 -8.73
C LEU A 80 15.90 0.40 -9.58
N GLU A 81 15.26 -0.35 -10.48
CA GLU A 81 14.21 0.13 -11.39
C GLU A 81 12.82 -0.22 -10.86
N SER A 82 12.59 -0.06 -9.56
CA SER A 82 11.26 -0.24 -8.98
C SER A 82 10.53 1.08 -8.89
N TYR A 83 9.23 1.05 -9.18
CA TYR A 83 8.31 2.19 -9.07
C TYR A 83 7.29 1.87 -8.01
N ILE A 84 7.41 2.52 -6.86
CA ILE A 84 6.64 2.22 -5.65
C ILE A 84 5.81 3.44 -5.27
N GLY A 85 4.51 3.30 -5.11
CA GLY A 85 3.67 4.44 -4.71
C GLY A 85 2.21 4.10 -4.49
N LEU A 86 1.55 5.00 -3.74
CA LEU A 86 0.11 5.03 -3.56
C LEU A 86 -0.47 5.94 -4.67
N VAL A 87 -1.05 5.32 -5.68
CA VAL A 87 -1.47 5.99 -6.93
C VAL A 87 -3.00 6.10 -7.05
N GLU A 88 -3.72 5.71 -6.03
CA GLU A 88 -5.18 5.63 -6.01
C GLU A 88 -5.85 6.96 -6.34
N ALA A 89 -5.29 8.09 -5.91
CA ALA A 89 -5.82 9.42 -6.21
C ALA A 89 -5.88 9.71 -7.71
N GLY A 90 -4.95 9.15 -8.50
CA GLY A 90 -4.93 9.28 -9.96
C GLY A 90 -6.13 8.63 -10.67
N VAL A 91 -6.86 7.76 -9.99
CA VAL A 91 -8.06 7.09 -10.49
C VAL A 91 -9.31 7.41 -9.67
N GLY A 92 -9.27 8.46 -8.84
CA GLY A 92 -10.39 8.93 -8.03
C GLY A 92 -10.70 8.09 -6.80
N LEU A 93 -9.73 7.30 -6.32
CA LEU A 93 -9.84 6.48 -5.12
C LEU A 93 -8.91 6.97 -4.01
N LEU A 94 -9.07 6.39 -2.82
CA LEU A 94 -8.17 6.59 -1.69
C LEU A 94 -7.45 5.27 -1.36
N PRO A 95 -6.18 5.32 -0.91
CA PRO A 95 -5.48 4.14 -0.40
C PRO A 95 -6.22 3.54 0.79
N ALA A 96 -6.79 2.35 0.63
CA ALA A 96 -7.68 1.73 1.62
C ALA A 96 -7.09 0.49 2.32
N GLY A 97 -5.94 0.01 1.89
CA GLY A 97 -5.28 -1.18 2.47
C GLY A 97 -4.43 -0.90 3.72
N GLY A 98 -4.42 0.36 4.20
CA GLY A 98 -3.70 0.78 5.40
C GLY A 98 -2.47 1.65 5.15
N GLY A 99 -2.18 2.01 3.90
CA GLY A 99 -1.03 2.85 3.55
C GLY A 99 -1.07 4.24 4.20
N LEU A 100 -2.23 4.87 4.22
CA LEU A 100 -2.42 6.18 4.88
C LEU A 100 -2.14 6.09 6.39
N LYS A 101 -2.60 5.03 7.05
CA LYS A 101 -2.30 4.76 8.46
C LYS A 101 -0.79 4.57 8.68
N GLU A 102 -0.12 3.84 7.80
CA GLU A 102 1.33 3.64 7.90
C GLU A 102 2.10 4.96 7.74
N PHE A 103 1.71 5.81 6.81
CA PHE A 103 2.30 7.13 6.66
C PHE A 103 2.08 8.00 7.89
N ALA A 104 0.85 8.04 8.42
CA ALA A 104 0.54 8.80 9.62
C ALA A 104 1.36 8.31 10.84
N GLY A 105 1.44 6.99 11.04
CA GLY A 105 2.23 6.40 12.12
C GLY A 105 3.73 6.69 11.99
N ARG A 106 4.28 6.60 10.78
CA ARG A 106 5.70 6.91 10.52
C ARG A 106 5.99 8.39 10.69
N ALA A 107 5.11 9.28 10.24
CA ALA A 107 5.22 10.71 10.43
C ALA A 107 5.21 11.07 11.93
N SER A 108 4.27 10.50 12.69
CA SER A 108 4.19 10.69 14.13
C SER A 108 5.46 10.21 14.86
N ALA A 109 5.96 9.03 14.50
CA ALA A 109 7.20 8.50 15.09
C ALA A 109 8.46 9.31 14.74
N LYS A 110 8.44 10.00 13.60
CA LYS A 110 9.58 10.79 13.09
C LYS A 110 9.53 12.25 13.54
N ALA A 111 8.35 12.73 13.92
CA ALA A 111 8.11 14.12 14.28
C ALA A 111 8.98 14.55 15.47
N LYS A 112 9.80 15.58 15.25
CA LYS A 112 10.57 16.23 16.30
C LYS A 112 9.70 17.31 16.96
N ASN A 113 9.79 17.42 18.28
CA ASN A 113 9.06 18.43 19.06
C ASN A 113 7.52 18.41 18.86
N GLY A 114 6.97 17.26 18.46
CA GLY A 114 5.53 17.09 18.26
C GLY A 114 4.97 17.67 16.96
N ASP A 115 5.78 18.21 16.07
CA ASP A 115 5.35 18.74 14.77
C ASP A 115 5.12 17.60 13.75
N VAL A 116 4.01 16.90 13.94
CA VAL A 116 3.58 15.80 13.05
C VAL A 116 3.20 16.34 11.67
N PHE A 117 2.70 17.58 11.59
CA PHE A 117 2.22 18.15 10.33
C PHE A 117 3.34 18.36 9.32
N ALA A 118 4.51 18.81 9.79
CA ALA A 118 5.68 18.96 8.92
C ALA A 118 6.11 17.64 8.26
N GLU A 119 6.01 16.51 9.00
CA GLU A 119 6.33 15.18 8.45
C GLU A 119 5.19 14.60 7.59
N LEU A 120 3.94 14.97 7.85
CA LEU A 120 2.78 14.50 7.06
C LEU A 120 2.66 15.19 5.70
N LYS A 121 2.98 16.48 5.61
CA LYS A 121 2.79 17.29 4.41
C LYS A 121 3.39 16.66 3.15
N PRO A 122 4.68 16.29 3.10
CA PRO A 122 5.28 15.68 1.91
C PRO A 122 4.66 14.31 1.58
N LEU A 123 4.21 13.55 2.57
CA LEU A 123 3.54 12.27 2.34
C LEU A 123 2.13 12.46 1.76
N PHE A 124 1.40 13.46 2.27
CA PHE A 124 0.10 13.84 1.70
C PHE A 124 0.23 14.29 0.24
N GLU A 125 1.21 15.15 -0.06
CA GLU A 125 1.48 15.59 -1.43
C GLU A 125 1.83 14.41 -2.36
N ALA A 126 2.62 13.46 -1.88
CA ALA A 126 2.96 12.26 -2.66
C ALA A 126 1.72 11.42 -3.00
N VAL A 127 0.82 11.22 -2.04
CA VAL A 127 -0.44 10.48 -2.25
C VAL A 127 -1.39 11.25 -3.16
N ALA A 128 -1.61 12.54 -2.89
CA ALA A 128 -2.53 13.39 -3.67
C ALA A 128 -2.12 13.52 -5.14
N MET A 129 -0.81 13.50 -5.40
CA MET A 129 -0.24 13.59 -6.74
C MET A 129 -0.01 12.23 -7.40
N GLY A 130 -0.29 11.12 -6.70
CA GLY A 130 -0.01 9.77 -7.20
C GLY A 130 1.47 9.57 -7.53
N LYS A 131 2.38 10.17 -6.76
CA LYS A 131 3.82 10.07 -7.02
C LYS A 131 4.35 8.67 -6.76
N VAL A 132 5.24 8.23 -7.63
CA VAL A 132 6.03 7.01 -7.47
C VAL A 132 7.52 7.35 -7.39
N SER A 133 8.27 6.54 -6.67
CA SER A 133 9.72 6.67 -6.51
C SER A 133 10.39 5.30 -6.62
#